data_dcbb4f2b2e6835b45b6ac5c234d32fad
#
_entry.id   dcbb4f2b2e6835b45b6ac5c234d32fad
#
_cell.length_a   1.000
_cell.length_b   1.000
_cell.length_c   1.000
_cell.angle_alpha   90.00
_cell.angle_beta   90.00
_cell.angle_gamma   90.00
#
_symmetry.space_group_name_H-M   'P 1'
#
loop_
_entity.id
_entity.type
_entity.pdbx_description
1 polymer ?
#
loop_
_entity_poly.entity_id
_entity_poly.type
_entity_poly.pdbx_seq_one_letter_code
_entity_poly.pdbx_strand_id
1 'polypeptide(L)'
;MKHLLILLLACTFSFPSRGQSIIQLSPLQGERGIQAAIEKASMNGSSILLHDGDYILHKSIDIKNCKKGIIIKGKNPGKVQLRCDKPLKGKLRPVKDTQTKNRVHPNAQGIIMEIDLSEIGINVPFFPDLMKERKNFPQLIYNNELLPLSRYPNKGYLYMKRVLDNFGTNEQGGTFEYSDPEHGKWVNAVKNGLWFTGYWRIPWQAWTVRIKEIDPNKQTVTHSVGIETKEGKDVGIFGGIGSKYHRPYGSGKEEYYVENLLEEIDHPGEWCIDFTTQKLYLFPPEHFDENLLSIVSDTTPLINIINSNHIKIENISFKNHLGDGVIIKNATECLIAGCNFKNILGDALIIQGGKQNRIQSNNFEYIGRTCIEVSGGDRKNLIACKHLIENNYFTRFGEIQRSYAPAVKLGTFTTGIGIKEGNAVGITVRHNM
;
A
#
# COMPACT_ATOMS: atom_id res chain seq x y z
N MET A 1 23.12 28.60 13.65
CA MET A 1 23.62 28.39 12.28
C MET A 1 24.73 27.36 12.33
N LYS A 2 24.44 26.10 12.00
CA LYS A 2 25.45 25.06 11.80
C LYS A 2 25.18 24.50 10.39
N HIS A 3 26.13 24.81 9.51
CA HIS A 3 26.11 24.30 8.13
C HIS A 3 26.31 22.79 8.15
N LEU A 4 25.32 22.06 7.69
CA LEU A 4 25.39 20.61 7.41
C LEU A 4 26.10 20.44 6.06
N LEU A 5 27.36 20.06 6.11
CA LEU A 5 28.16 19.75 4.92
C LEU A 5 27.68 18.41 4.35
N ILE A 6 26.89 18.45 3.30
CA ILE A 6 26.51 17.26 2.55
C ILE A 6 27.72 16.85 1.72
N LEU A 7 28.41 15.79 2.16
CA LEU A 7 29.45 15.14 1.38
C LEU A 7 28.78 14.41 0.20
N LEU A 8 28.80 15.02 -0.98
CA LEU A 8 28.53 14.34 -2.22
C LEU A 8 29.64 13.31 -2.46
N LEU A 9 29.42 12.06 -2.07
CA LEU A 9 30.26 10.96 -2.54
C LEU A 9 30.00 10.79 -4.04
N ALA A 10 30.93 11.22 -4.85
CA ALA A 10 30.95 10.98 -6.27
C ALA A 10 30.96 9.44 -6.51
N CYS A 11 29.81 8.88 -6.84
CA CYS A 11 29.77 7.52 -7.38
C CYS A 11 30.57 7.51 -8.68
N THR A 12 31.75 6.91 -8.65
CA THR A 12 32.55 6.66 -9.85
C THR A 12 31.72 5.84 -10.83
N PHE A 13 31.43 6.47 -11.96
CA PHE A 13 30.67 5.88 -13.06
C PHE A 13 31.53 4.75 -13.67
N SER A 14 31.19 3.50 -13.38
CA SER A 14 31.65 2.41 -14.20
C SER A 14 30.82 2.38 -15.50
N PHE A 15 31.35 2.97 -16.55
CA PHE A 15 30.84 2.73 -17.89
C PHE A 15 31.05 1.26 -18.25
N PRO A 16 30.13 0.65 -19.03
CA PRO A 16 30.30 -0.71 -19.49
C PRO A 16 31.64 -0.86 -20.23
N SER A 17 32.31 -1.98 -20.01
CA SER A 17 33.51 -2.36 -20.73
C SER A 17 33.26 -2.27 -22.23
N ARG A 18 34.29 -1.85 -23.02
CA ARG A 18 34.22 -1.70 -24.47
C ARG A 18 33.48 -2.85 -25.14
N GLY A 19 32.31 -2.55 -25.76
CA GLY A 19 31.54 -3.51 -26.58
C GLY A 19 30.07 -3.72 -26.19
N GLN A 20 29.58 -3.26 -25.04
CA GLN A 20 28.16 -3.41 -24.71
C GLN A 20 27.31 -2.34 -25.41
N SER A 21 26.32 -2.78 -26.20
CA SER A 21 25.35 -1.88 -26.83
C SER A 21 24.40 -1.28 -25.78
N ILE A 22 24.04 -0.02 -25.96
CA ILE A 22 23.07 0.68 -25.12
C ILE A 22 21.77 0.80 -25.91
N ILE A 23 20.68 0.26 -25.37
CA ILE A 23 19.34 0.44 -25.91
C ILE A 23 18.76 1.66 -25.22
N GLN A 24 18.41 2.70 -25.96
CA GLN A 24 17.81 3.92 -25.41
C GLN A 24 16.31 3.92 -25.65
N LEU A 25 15.54 4.29 -24.62
CA LEU A 25 14.09 4.34 -24.67
C LEU A 25 13.58 5.71 -24.20
N SER A 26 12.56 6.21 -24.87
CA SER A 26 11.80 7.37 -24.45
C SER A 26 10.47 6.94 -23.80
N PRO A 27 9.78 7.80 -23.06
CA PRO A 27 8.47 7.49 -22.45
C PRO A 27 7.42 7.01 -23.46
N LEU A 28 7.48 7.45 -24.71
CA LEU A 28 6.54 7.06 -25.77
C LEU A 28 6.52 5.55 -26.05
N GLN A 29 7.61 4.84 -25.76
CA GLN A 29 7.68 3.40 -25.95
C GLN A 29 7.04 2.61 -24.81
N GLY A 30 6.83 3.24 -23.65
CA GLY A 30 6.12 2.69 -22.50
C GLY A 30 6.63 1.33 -22.05
N GLU A 31 5.76 0.58 -21.39
CA GLU A 31 6.08 -0.76 -20.86
C GLU A 31 6.51 -1.75 -21.93
N ARG A 32 5.86 -1.71 -23.10
CA ARG A 32 6.17 -2.63 -24.22
C ARG A 32 7.59 -2.43 -24.73
N GLY A 33 8.02 -1.18 -24.86
CA GLY A 33 9.39 -0.86 -25.24
C GLY A 33 10.42 -1.34 -24.21
N ILE A 34 10.12 -1.15 -22.93
CA ILE A 34 10.98 -1.64 -21.85
C ILE A 34 11.06 -3.17 -21.88
N GLN A 35 9.94 -3.87 -22.02
CA GLN A 35 9.90 -5.33 -22.06
C GLN A 35 10.67 -5.89 -23.26
N ALA A 36 10.49 -5.32 -24.45
CA ALA A 36 11.23 -5.71 -25.67
C ALA A 36 12.74 -5.45 -25.53
N ALA A 37 13.13 -4.34 -24.90
CA ALA A 37 14.53 -4.04 -24.64
C ALA A 37 15.16 -5.04 -23.64
N ILE A 38 14.42 -5.47 -22.60
CA ILE A 38 14.86 -6.49 -21.66
C ILE A 38 15.08 -7.84 -22.36
N GLU A 39 14.16 -8.26 -23.21
CA GLU A 39 14.30 -9.49 -23.99
C GLU A 39 15.59 -9.47 -24.84
N LYS A 40 15.80 -8.39 -25.56
CA LYS A 40 17.03 -8.20 -26.37
C LYS A 40 18.28 -8.15 -25.49
N ALA A 41 18.25 -7.40 -24.38
CA ALA A 41 19.37 -7.27 -23.46
C ALA A 41 19.72 -8.59 -22.76
N SER A 42 18.73 -9.42 -22.46
CA SER A 42 18.92 -10.74 -21.84
C SER A 42 19.74 -11.69 -22.71
N MET A 43 19.69 -11.52 -24.03
CA MET A 43 20.46 -12.35 -24.97
C MET A 43 21.92 -11.93 -25.10
N ASN A 44 22.23 -10.65 -24.97
CA ASN A 44 23.57 -10.12 -25.28
C ASN A 44 24.22 -9.33 -24.14
N GLY A 45 23.52 -9.12 -23.00
CA GLY A 45 24.05 -8.35 -21.87
C GLY A 45 24.07 -6.84 -22.09
N SER A 46 23.22 -6.31 -22.97
CA SER A 46 23.13 -4.86 -23.24
C SER A 46 22.64 -4.08 -22.03
N SER A 47 22.99 -2.78 -21.99
CA SER A 47 22.41 -1.83 -21.04
C SER A 47 21.18 -1.15 -21.65
N ILE A 48 20.20 -0.80 -20.79
CA ILE A 48 19.00 -0.07 -21.18
C ILE A 48 19.05 1.30 -20.49
N LEU A 49 18.99 2.36 -21.26
CA LEU A 49 18.94 3.74 -20.78
C LEU A 49 17.53 4.29 -21.01
N LEU A 50 16.85 4.63 -19.93
CA LEU A 50 15.54 5.28 -19.96
C LEU A 50 15.75 6.80 -19.95
N HIS A 51 15.19 7.50 -20.93
CA HIS A 51 15.18 8.95 -20.96
C HIS A 51 14.15 9.51 -19.98
N ASP A 52 14.34 10.76 -19.58
CA ASP A 52 13.45 11.45 -18.61
C ASP A 52 12.00 11.46 -19.04
N GLY A 53 11.10 11.32 -18.07
CA GLY A 53 9.66 11.37 -18.24
C GLY A 53 8.92 10.20 -17.59
N ASP A 54 7.62 10.16 -17.81
CA ASP A 54 6.69 9.21 -17.20
C ASP A 54 6.44 8.01 -18.11
N TYR A 55 6.78 6.83 -17.63
CA TYR A 55 6.48 5.55 -18.27
C TYR A 55 5.26 4.94 -17.55
N ILE A 56 4.10 4.99 -18.22
CA ILE A 56 2.88 4.42 -17.67
C ILE A 56 2.90 2.91 -17.89
N LEU A 57 2.75 2.16 -16.81
CA LEU A 57 2.74 0.70 -16.83
C LEU A 57 1.30 0.19 -16.68
N HIS A 58 0.89 -0.69 -17.57
CA HIS A 58 -0.38 -1.41 -17.51
C HIS A 58 -0.20 -2.89 -17.17
N LYS A 59 1.05 -3.34 -17.13
CA LYS A 59 1.47 -4.70 -16.78
C LYS A 59 2.82 -4.66 -16.10
N SER A 60 3.12 -5.69 -15.32
CA SER A 60 4.45 -5.89 -14.76
C SER A 60 5.52 -5.94 -15.84
N ILE A 61 6.68 -5.38 -15.53
CA ILE A 61 7.92 -5.60 -16.29
C ILE A 61 8.59 -6.86 -15.74
N ASP A 62 8.77 -7.86 -16.58
CA ASP A 62 9.30 -9.16 -16.22
C ASP A 62 10.74 -9.36 -16.68
N ILE A 63 11.64 -9.66 -15.74
CA ILE A 63 13.03 -10.07 -15.99
C ILE A 63 13.18 -11.51 -15.47
N LYS A 64 13.04 -12.48 -16.37
CA LYS A 64 13.00 -13.89 -15.99
C LYS A 64 14.15 -14.67 -16.62
N ASN A 65 14.80 -15.52 -15.83
CA ASN A 65 15.85 -16.44 -16.27
C ASN A 65 17.05 -15.76 -16.98
N CYS A 66 17.29 -14.47 -16.72
CA CYS A 66 18.42 -13.74 -17.29
C CYS A 66 19.72 -14.12 -16.57
N LYS A 67 20.69 -14.69 -17.31
CA LYS A 67 21.99 -15.14 -16.76
C LYS A 67 23.15 -14.20 -17.12
N LYS A 68 23.01 -13.38 -18.16
CA LYS A 68 24.09 -12.49 -18.63
C LYS A 68 24.14 -11.15 -17.91
N GLY A 69 23.10 -10.84 -17.12
CA GLY A 69 22.96 -9.56 -16.47
C GLY A 69 22.40 -8.47 -17.41
N ILE A 70 21.72 -7.51 -16.82
CA ILE A 70 21.14 -6.33 -17.50
C ILE A 70 21.32 -5.13 -16.58
N ILE A 71 21.65 -3.99 -17.15
CA ILE A 71 21.62 -2.69 -16.47
C ILE A 71 20.44 -1.91 -17.02
N ILE A 72 19.50 -1.54 -16.17
CA ILE A 72 18.39 -0.62 -16.49
C ILE A 72 18.61 0.65 -15.70
N LYS A 73 18.85 1.76 -16.40
CA LYS A 73 19.23 3.00 -15.75
C LYS A 73 18.41 4.18 -16.25
N GLY A 74 17.94 4.99 -15.29
CA GLY A 74 17.40 6.32 -15.61
C GLY A 74 18.51 7.29 -16.00
N LYS A 75 18.28 8.07 -17.05
CA LYS A 75 19.26 9.04 -17.57
C LYS A 75 19.64 10.06 -16.50
N ASN A 76 18.64 10.70 -15.89
CA ASN A 76 18.85 11.65 -14.81
C ASN A 76 18.12 11.17 -13.53
N PRO A 77 18.78 11.16 -12.37
CA PRO A 77 18.17 10.74 -11.11
C PRO A 77 16.87 11.50 -10.82
N GLY A 78 15.81 10.78 -10.43
CA GLY A 78 14.52 11.37 -10.09
C GLY A 78 13.67 11.85 -11.27
N LYS A 79 14.18 11.81 -12.50
CA LYS A 79 13.46 12.28 -13.70
C LYS A 79 12.81 11.18 -14.53
N VAL A 80 13.18 9.93 -14.31
CA VAL A 80 12.55 8.76 -14.95
C VAL A 80 11.57 8.18 -13.95
N GLN A 81 10.27 8.12 -14.31
CA GLN A 81 9.21 7.67 -13.41
C GLN A 81 8.48 6.48 -14.04
N LEU A 82 8.44 5.36 -13.34
CA LEU A 82 7.58 4.21 -13.64
C LEU A 82 6.35 4.30 -12.73
N ARG A 83 5.15 4.36 -13.32
CA ARG A 83 3.90 4.59 -12.59
C ARG A 83 2.71 3.86 -13.21
N CYS A 84 1.67 3.57 -12.39
CA CYS A 84 0.47 2.82 -12.81
C CYS A 84 -0.84 3.58 -12.63
N ASP A 85 -0.81 4.83 -12.20
CA ASP A 85 -2.03 5.59 -11.96
C ASP A 85 -2.72 6.02 -13.26
N LYS A 86 -4.04 6.09 -13.21
CA LYS A 86 -4.90 6.51 -14.31
C LYS A 86 -5.34 7.96 -14.09
N PRO A 87 -5.11 8.89 -15.04
CA PRO A 87 -5.62 10.26 -14.94
C PRO A 87 -7.16 10.30 -14.92
N LEU A 88 -7.72 11.21 -14.12
CA LEU A 88 -9.17 11.39 -13.99
C LEU A 88 -9.69 12.69 -14.68
N LYS A 89 -8.85 13.34 -15.48
CA LYS A 89 -9.21 14.56 -16.21
C LYS A 89 -10.51 14.41 -17.00
N GLY A 90 -11.46 15.32 -16.81
CA GLY A 90 -12.74 15.36 -17.53
C GLY A 90 -13.70 14.21 -17.15
N LYS A 91 -13.44 13.51 -16.05
CA LYS A 91 -14.29 12.41 -15.58
C LYS A 91 -15.18 12.78 -14.41
N LEU A 92 -14.78 13.75 -13.61
CA LEU A 92 -15.55 14.22 -12.47
C LEU A 92 -16.71 15.11 -12.89
N ARG A 93 -17.83 14.95 -12.21
CA ARG A 93 -19.06 15.74 -12.43
C ARG A 93 -19.65 16.18 -11.09
N PRO A 94 -20.29 17.36 -11.01
CA PRO A 94 -21.04 17.73 -9.82
C PRO A 94 -22.13 16.72 -9.50
N VAL A 95 -22.29 16.37 -8.23
CA VAL A 95 -23.38 15.50 -7.77
C VAL A 95 -24.73 16.17 -8.07
N LYS A 96 -25.61 15.47 -8.76
CA LYS A 96 -26.96 15.97 -9.14
C LYS A 96 -28.08 15.32 -8.36
N ASP A 97 -27.91 14.06 -7.97
CA ASP A 97 -28.93 13.28 -7.28
C ASP A 97 -29.27 13.88 -5.91
N THR A 98 -30.57 14.12 -5.68
CA THR A 98 -31.07 14.76 -4.45
C THR A 98 -30.87 13.88 -3.21
N GLN A 99 -30.99 12.54 -3.34
CA GLN A 99 -30.82 11.65 -2.21
C GLN A 99 -29.35 11.66 -1.75
N THR A 100 -28.43 11.63 -2.70
CA THR A 100 -26.98 11.74 -2.44
C THR A 100 -26.67 13.10 -1.80
N LYS A 101 -27.18 14.20 -2.36
CA LYS A 101 -26.95 15.56 -1.80
C LYS A 101 -27.41 15.69 -0.35
N ASN A 102 -28.51 15.06 0.02
CA ASN A 102 -29.03 15.11 1.39
C ASN A 102 -28.18 14.32 2.39
N ARG A 103 -27.31 13.46 1.92
CA ARG A 103 -26.35 12.69 2.75
C ARG A 103 -25.02 13.42 2.93
N VAL A 104 -24.68 14.31 2.02
CA VAL A 104 -23.40 15.03 2.03
C VAL A 104 -23.29 15.96 3.22
N HIS A 105 -22.14 15.96 3.89
CA HIS A 105 -21.86 16.90 4.97
C HIS A 105 -22.09 18.36 4.53
N PRO A 106 -22.65 19.24 5.37
CA PRO A 106 -22.95 20.62 5.01
C PRO A 106 -21.78 21.39 4.38
N ASN A 107 -20.56 21.16 4.84
CA ASN A 107 -19.35 21.81 4.32
C ASN A 107 -19.05 21.46 2.85
N ALA A 108 -19.45 20.28 2.39
CA ALA A 108 -19.20 19.81 1.03
C ALA A 108 -20.41 19.98 0.09
N GLN A 109 -21.56 20.42 0.62
CA GLN A 109 -22.77 20.62 -0.18
C GLN A 109 -22.53 21.65 -1.31
N GLY A 110 -22.94 21.27 -2.53
CA GLY A 110 -22.80 22.10 -3.72
C GLY A 110 -21.40 22.11 -4.35
N ILE A 111 -20.41 21.53 -3.69
CA ILE A 111 -19.00 21.48 -4.16
C ILE A 111 -18.59 20.06 -4.53
N ILE A 112 -19.16 19.07 -3.85
CA ILE A 112 -18.80 17.66 -4.03
C ILE A 112 -18.98 17.19 -5.48
N MET A 113 -18.01 16.41 -5.95
CA MET A 113 -17.99 15.83 -7.29
C MET A 113 -18.10 14.31 -7.22
N GLU A 114 -18.61 13.70 -8.29
CA GLU A 114 -18.73 12.26 -8.43
C GLU A 114 -18.13 11.75 -9.74
N ILE A 115 -17.72 10.48 -9.74
CA ILE A 115 -17.38 9.73 -10.95
C ILE A 115 -17.92 8.31 -10.80
N ASP A 116 -18.49 7.77 -11.88
CA ASP A 116 -18.80 6.36 -12.00
C ASP A 116 -17.49 5.61 -12.34
N LEU A 117 -17.07 4.71 -11.46
CA LEU A 117 -15.81 3.99 -11.62
C LEU A 117 -15.83 3.04 -12.83
N SER A 118 -17.01 2.60 -13.28
CA SER A 118 -17.16 1.78 -14.48
C SER A 118 -16.76 2.52 -15.76
N GLU A 119 -16.94 3.87 -15.80
CA GLU A 119 -16.53 4.71 -16.93
C GLU A 119 -15.00 4.74 -17.15
N ILE A 120 -14.24 4.35 -16.13
CA ILE A 120 -12.78 4.29 -16.19
C ILE A 120 -12.25 2.86 -16.09
N GLY A 121 -13.15 1.87 -16.22
CA GLY A 121 -12.81 0.45 -16.18
C GLY A 121 -12.32 -0.03 -14.81
N ILE A 122 -12.82 0.58 -13.75
CA ILE A 122 -12.56 0.16 -12.36
C ILE A 122 -13.87 -0.40 -11.82
N ASN A 123 -13.78 -1.62 -11.28
CA ASN A 123 -14.85 -2.24 -10.50
C ASN A 123 -14.27 -2.58 -9.13
N VAL A 124 -14.81 -1.97 -8.10
CA VAL A 124 -14.36 -2.21 -6.73
C VAL A 124 -15.26 -3.28 -6.12
N PRO A 125 -14.75 -4.49 -5.90
CA PRO A 125 -15.55 -5.54 -5.28
C PRO A 125 -15.95 -5.14 -3.87
N PHE A 126 -17.07 -5.65 -3.43
CA PHE A 126 -17.45 -5.50 -2.03
C PHE A 126 -16.35 -6.12 -1.17
N PHE A 127 -15.86 -5.37 -0.16
CA PHE A 127 -14.76 -5.86 0.67
C PHE A 127 -15.21 -7.01 1.56
N PRO A 128 -14.26 -7.91 1.90
CA PRO A 128 -14.47 -8.90 2.95
C PRO A 128 -14.96 -8.24 4.24
N ASP A 129 -15.75 -8.94 5.00
CA ASP A 129 -16.30 -8.44 6.25
C ASP A 129 -15.22 -8.11 7.29
N LEU A 130 -14.08 -8.77 7.19
CA LEU A 130 -12.90 -8.50 8.01
C LEU A 130 -11.66 -8.34 7.16
N MET A 131 -10.95 -7.23 7.31
CA MET A 131 -9.68 -6.97 6.66
C MET A 131 -8.61 -6.62 7.68
N LYS A 132 -7.53 -7.39 7.69
CA LYS A 132 -6.31 -7.01 8.43
C LYS A 132 -5.55 -5.91 7.68
N GLU A 133 -5.67 -5.92 6.37
CA GLU A 133 -4.99 -5.02 5.45
C GLU A 133 -5.98 -4.57 4.38
N ARG A 134 -6.04 -3.28 4.10
CA ARG A 134 -6.88 -2.74 3.02
C ARG A 134 -6.19 -2.92 1.66
N LYS A 135 -5.83 -4.14 1.32
CA LYS A 135 -5.33 -4.47 -0.01
C LYS A 135 -6.43 -4.25 -1.04
N ASN A 136 -6.03 -3.83 -2.23
CA ASN A 136 -6.90 -3.72 -3.40
C ASN A 136 -7.97 -2.62 -3.33
N PHE A 137 -7.96 -1.77 -2.31
CA PHE A 137 -8.84 -0.60 -2.29
C PHE A 137 -8.17 0.53 -3.08
N PRO A 138 -8.79 1.02 -4.18
CA PRO A 138 -8.25 2.10 -4.97
C PRO A 138 -7.89 3.31 -4.11
N GLN A 139 -6.92 4.08 -4.55
CA GLN A 139 -6.50 5.30 -3.86
C GLN A 139 -6.46 6.47 -4.82
N LEU A 140 -6.89 7.64 -4.37
CA LEU A 140 -6.76 8.88 -5.11
C LEU A 140 -5.42 9.55 -4.82
N ILE A 141 -4.85 10.11 -5.88
CA ILE A 141 -3.60 10.87 -5.83
C ILE A 141 -3.85 12.22 -6.49
N TYR A 142 -3.54 13.28 -5.77
CA TYR A 142 -3.58 14.64 -6.26
C TYR A 142 -2.22 15.30 -6.10
N ASN A 143 -1.67 15.85 -7.18
CA ASN A 143 -0.36 16.49 -7.19
C ASN A 143 0.75 15.64 -6.53
N ASN A 144 0.80 14.34 -6.85
CA ASN A 144 1.71 13.32 -6.28
C ASN A 144 1.55 13.05 -4.76
N GLU A 145 0.47 13.46 -4.14
CA GLU A 145 0.13 13.20 -2.73
C GLU A 145 -1.13 12.34 -2.66
N LEU A 146 -1.19 11.40 -1.71
CA LEU A 146 -2.39 10.60 -1.44
C LEU A 146 -3.47 11.49 -0.82
N LEU A 147 -4.67 11.43 -1.38
CA LEU A 147 -5.83 12.07 -0.77
C LEU A 147 -6.39 11.22 0.37
N PRO A 148 -6.82 11.83 1.47
CA PRO A 148 -7.37 11.10 2.61
C PRO A 148 -8.76 10.56 2.29
N LEU A 149 -9.04 9.31 2.67
CA LEU A 149 -10.42 8.84 2.78
C LEU A 149 -11.18 9.67 3.80
N SER A 150 -12.46 9.92 3.55
CA SER A 150 -13.36 10.48 4.55
C SER A 150 -13.30 9.66 5.83
N ARG A 151 -13.21 10.33 6.96
CA ARG A 151 -12.94 9.69 8.24
C ARG A 151 -13.58 10.43 9.40
N TYR A 152 -14.14 9.70 10.34
CA TYR A 152 -14.60 10.27 11.61
C TYR A 152 -14.03 9.53 12.83
N PRO A 153 -13.50 10.24 13.84
CA PRO A 153 -13.16 11.66 13.79
C PRO A 153 -11.97 11.91 12.86
N ASN A 154 -11.85 13.10 12.31
CA ASN A 154 -10.74 13.47 11.42
C ASN A 154 -9.35 13.27 12.04
N LYS A 155 -9.25 13.34 13.35
CA LYS A 155 -8.04 13.07 14.12
C LYS A 155 -8.37 12.28 15.38
N GLY A 156 -7.46 11.39 15.79
CA GLY A 156 -7.63 10.58 16.99
C GLY A 156 -8.57 9.39 16.79
N TYR A 157 -9.28 9.01 17.83
CA TYR A 157 -10.09 7.80 17.89
C TYR A 157 -11.36 8.05 18.69
N LEU A 158 -12.40 7.29 18.35
CA LEU A 158 -13.54 7.01 19.23
C LEU A 158 -13.21 5.84 20.15
N TYR A 159 -13.95 5.72 21.23
CA TYR A 159 -13.82 4.62 22.16
C TYR A 159 -15.15 3.93 22.36
N MET A 160 -15.14 2.59 22.45
CA MET A 160 -16.32 1.85 22.83
C MET A 160 -16.74 2.23 24.24
N LYS A 161 -18.04 2.36 24.45
CA LYS A 161 -18.57 2.55 25.81
C LYS A 161 -18.60 1.23 26.57
N ARG A 162 -19.14 0.20 25.96
CA ARG A 162 -19.30 -1.13 26.57
C ARG A 162 -19.47 -2.19 25.49
N VAL A 163 -18.83 -3.33 25.63
CA VAL A 163 -19.08 -4.50 24.81
C VAL A 163 -20.26 -5.29 25.40
N LEU A 164 -21.24 -5.62 24.58
CA LEU A 164 -22.46 -6.32 24.99
C LEU A 164 -22.42 -7.82 24.74
N ASP A 165 -21.65 -8.20 23.73
CA ASP A 165 -21.57 -9.55 23.22
C ASP A 165 -20.11 -10.01 23.26
N ASN A 166 -19.84 -10.97 24.14
CA ASN A 166 -18.49 -11.43 24.42
C ASN A 166 -17.92 -12.39 23.37
N PHE A 167 -18.77 -13.08 22.68
CA PHE A 167 -18.36 -14.11 21.75
C PHE A 167 -19.22 -13.98 20.51
N GLY A 168 -18.68 -13.38 19.46
CA GLY A 168 -19.29 -13.53 18.15
C GLY A 168 -19.40 -15.01 17.85
N THR A 169 -20.57 -15.43 17.45
CA THR A 169 -20.75 -16.69 16.76
C THR A 169 -20.27 -16.50 15.32
N ASN A 170 -20.17 -17.56 14.54
CA ASN A 170 -19.82 -17.50 13.10
C ASN A 170 -20.70 -16.51 12.31
N GLU A 171 -21.81 -16.08 12.87
CA GLU A 171 -22.79 -15.20 12.25
C GLU A 171 -22.72 -13.75 12.75
N GLN A 172 -21.97 -13.48 13.83
CA GLN A 172 -21.92 -12.15 14.45
C GLN A 172 -20.53 -11.80 14.93
N GLY A 173 -20.04 -10.65 14.49
CA GLY A 173 -18.72 -10.13 14.86
C GLY A 173 -18.63 -9.53 16.25
N GLY A 174 -19.75 -9.48 16.98
CA GLY A 174 -19.87 -8.84 18.29
C GLY A 174 -20.57 -7.49 18.24
N THR A 175 -21.15 -7.09 19.37
CA THR A 175 -21.93 -5.88 19.52
C THR A 175 -21.38 -5.03 20.68
N PHE A 176 -21.28 -3.72 20.45
CA PHE A 176 -20.89 -2.77 21.50
C PHE A 176 -21.79 -1.56 21.55
N GLU A 177 -21.85 -0.92 22.72
CA GLU A 177 -22.47 0.39 22.89
C GLU A 177 -21.50 1.51 22.50
N TYR A 178 -22.01 2.52 21.83
CA TYR A 178 -21.31 3.76 21.56
C TYR A 178 -21.85 4.91 22.40
N SER A 179 -21.08 5.99 22.56
CA SER A 179 -21.51 7.21 23.25
C SER A 179 -21.64 8.41 22.33
N ASP A 180 -20.96 8.40 21.20
CA ASP A 180 -20.97 9.51 20.27
C ASP A 180 -22.23 9.48 19.39
N PRO A 181 -23.08 10.53 19.39
CA PRO A 181 -24.33 10.56 18.65
C PRO A 181 -24.17 10.53 17.11
N GLU A 182 -22.99 10.83 16.59
CA GLU A 182 -22.72 10.81 15.15
C GLU A 182 -23.05 9.46 14.50
N HIS A 183 -22.89 8.35 15.24
CA HIS A 183 -23.22 7.01 14.77
C HIS A 183 -24.64 6.91 14.19
N GLY A 184 -25.59 7.64 14.75
CA GLY A 184 -26.98 7.68 14.26
C GLY A 184 -27.11 8.18 12.83
N LYS A 185 -26.19 9.00 12.36
CA LYS A 185 -26.18 9.54 10.98
C LYS A 185 -25.78 8.48 9.96
N TRP A 186 -25.03 7.45 10.37
CA TRP A 186 -24.44 6.47 9.47
C TRP A 186 -25.30 5.21 9.22
N VAL A 187 -26.48 5.12 9.80
CA VAL A 187 -27.39 3.97 9.63
C VAL A 187 -27.58 3.62 8.15
N ASN A 188 -27.80 4.63 7.30
CA ASN A 188 -27.98 4.43 5.88
C ASN A 188 -26.67 4.09 5.14
N ALA A 189 -25.51 4.42 5.68
CA ALA A 189 -24.22 4.13 5.09
C ALA A 189 -23.79 2.66 5.28
N VAL A 190 -24.36 1.94 6.23
CA VAL A 190 -24.06 0.52 6.48
C VAL A 190 -24.18 -0.31 5.21
N LYS A 191 -25.26 -0.12 4.43
CA LYS A 191 -25.49 -0.84 3.17
C LYS A 191 -24.49 -0.46 2.05
N ASN A 192 -23.86 0.70 2.15
CA ASN A 192 -22.96 1.23 1.13
C ASN A 192 -21.48 0.85 1.37
N GLY A 193 -21.21 0.04 2.40
CA GLY A 193 -19.87 -0.49 2.65
C GLY A 193 -19.02 0.29 3.62
N LEU A 194 -19.64 1.03 4.51
CA LEU A 194 -18.99 1.65 5.68
C LEU A 194 -18.21 0.62 6.48
N TRP A 195 -17.04 0.97 6.92
CA TRP A 195 -16.26 0.13 7.83
C TRP A 195 -15.67 0.92 9.00
N PHE A 196 -15.36 0.17 10.06
CA PHE A 196 -14.67 0.67 11.23
C PHE A 196 -13.27 0.06 11.28
N THR A 197 -12.28 0.90 11.52
CA THR A 197 -10.88 0.48 11.72
C THR A 197 -10.48 0.74 13.15
N GLY A 198 -10.02 -0.29 13.86
CA GLY A 198 -9.71 -0.14 15.28
C GLY A 198 -8.74 -1.17 15.82
N TYR A 199 -8.22 -0.84 17.00
CA TYR A 199 -7.43 -1.74 17.85
C TYR A 199 -8.37 -2.41 18.86
N TRP A 200 -9.09 -3.41 18.38
CA TRP A 200 -10.19 -4.03 19.09
C TRP A 200 -9.72 -4.70 20.39
N ARG A 201 -9.56 -6.00 20.39
CA ARG A 201 -9.02 -6.71 21.55
C ARG A 201 -7.50 -6.76 21.58
N ILE A 202 -6.84 -6.76 20.43
CA ILE A 202 -5.39 -6.80 20.30
C ILE A 202 -4.86 -5.38 20.18
N PRO A 203 -4.21 -4.80 21.22
CA PRO A 203 -3.85 -3.38 21.25
C PRO A 203 -2.74 -2.98 20.29
N TRP A 204 -2.11 -3.92 19.63
CA TRP A 204 -1.03 -3.65 18.66
C TRP A 204 -1.39 -4.04 17.23
N GLN A 205 -2.61 -4.51 16.98
CA GLN A 205 -3.05 -4.89 15.64
C GLN A 205 -4.36 -4.20 15.28
N ALA A 206 -4.28 -3.26 14.35
CA ALA A 206 -5.45 -2.63 13.77
C ALA A 206 -6.14 -3.58 12.78
N TRP A 207 -7.45 -3.65 12.86
CA TRP A 207 -8.30 -4.41 11.93
C TRP A 207 -9.44 -3.54 11.45
N THR A 208 -9.75 -3.67 10.16
CA THR A 208 -10.89 -3.02 9.52
C THR A 208 -12.03 -4.02 9.42
N VAL A 209 -13.21 -3.65 9.89
CA VAL A 209 -14.38 -4.52 9.99
C VAL A 209 -15.59 -3.84 9.37
N ARG A 210 -16.33 -4.58 8.57
CA ARG A 210 -17.65 -4.13 8.10
C ARG A 210 -18.65 -4.14 9.22
N ILE A 211 -19.59 -3.21 9.16
CA ILE A 211 -20.66 -3.09 10.12
C ILE A 211 -21.91 -3.75 9.53
N LYS A 212 -22.55 -4.60 10.34
CA LYS A 212 -23.81 -5.25 10.01
C LYS A 212 -25.00 -4.33 10.31
N GLU A 213 -24.93 -3.63 11.44
CA GLU A 213 -26.04 -2.82 11.94
C GLU A 213 -25.57 -1.71 12.87
N ILE A 214 -26.22 -0.56 12.78
CA ILE A 214 -26.18 0.52 13.77
C ILE A 214 -27.62 0.73 14.24
N ASP A 215 -27.88 0.53 15.53
CA ASP A 215 -29.19 0.77 16.17
C ASP A 215 -29.12 2.07 17.01
N PRO A 216 -29.67 3.19 16.52
CA PRO A 216 -29.63 4.45 17.25
C PRO A 216 -30.45 4.45 18.54
N ASN A 217 -31.51 3.62 18.61
CA ASN A 217 -32.38 3.55 19.81
C ASN A 217 -31.68 2.86 20.97
N LYS A 218 -30.89 1.84 20.66
CA LYS A 218 -30.08 1.13 21.66
C LYS A 218 -28.67 1.71 21.80
N GLN A 219 -28.30 2.62 20.92
CA GLN A 219 -26.92 3.15 20.79
C GLN A 219 -25.90 2.02 20.64
N THR A 220 -26.15 1.08 19.72
CA THR A 220 -25.29 -0.08 19.49
C THR A 220 -24.80 -0.17 18.06
N VAL A 221 -23.60 -0.75 17.93
CA VAL A 221 -23.00 -1.16 16.65
C VAL A 221 -22.75 -2.65 16.71
N THR A 222 -23.16 -3.37 15.66
CA THR A 222 -22.89 -4.81 15.48
C THR A 222 -21.97 -5.00 14.27
N HIS A 223 -20.86 -5.70 14.47
CA HIS A 223 -19.93 -6.09 13.40
C HIS A 223 -20.53 -7.22 12.56
N SER A 224 -20.11 -7.31 11.28
CA SER A 224 -20.68 -8.30 10.36
C SER A 224 -20.19 -9.71 10.63
N VAL A 225 -18.91 -9.90 11.00
CA VAL A 225 -18.33 -11.22 11.25
C VAL A 225 -17.31 -11.22 12.37
N GLY A 226 -17.00 -12.40 12.87
CA GLY A 226 -15.90 -12.67 13.77
C GLY A 226 -14.59 -12.97 13.07
N ILE A 227 -13.58 -13.31 13.85
CA ILE A 227 -12.27 -13.74 13.39
C ILE A 227 -12.25 -15.26 13.31
N GLU A 228 -11.88 -15.81 12.15
CA GLU A 228 -11.62 -17.23 12.01
C GLU A 228 -10.32 -17.60 12.74
N THR A 229 -10.37 -18.57 13.62
CA THR A 229 -9.19 -19.15 14.27
C THR A 229 -8.64 -20.31 13.42
N LYS A 230 -7.38 -20.71 13.70
CA LYS A 230 -6.78 -21.90 13.06
C LYS A 230 -7.53 -23.21 13.35
N GLU A 231 -8.31 -23.23 14.40
CA GLU A 231 -9.13 -24.38 14.76
C GLU A 231 -10.53 -24.34 14.11
N GLY A 232 -10.76 -23.42 13.17
CA GLY A 232 -12.05 -23.25 12.50
C GLY A 232 -13.18 -22.77 13.43
N LYS A 233 -12.82 -22.20 14.58
CA LYS A 233 -13.76 -21.58 15.49
C LYS A 233 -13.72 -20.07 15.29
N ASP A 234 -14.79 -19.51 14.79
CA ASP A 234 -14.94 -18.08 14.75
C ASP A 234 -15.09 -17.54 16.17
N VAL A 235 -14.30 -16.57 16.48
CA VAL A 235 -14.43 -15.77 17.69
C VAL A 235 -14.80 -14.36 17.27
N GLY A 236 -15.72 -13.74 17.97
CA GLY A 236 -16.05 -12.35 17.73
C GLY A 236 -14.80 -11.47 17.76
N ILE A 237 -14.85 -10.35 17.07
CA ILE A 237 -13.72 -9.43 16.99
C ILE A 237 -13.19 -8.99 18.36
N PHE A 238 -14.05 -9.04 19.38
CA PHE A 238 -13.70 -8.79 20.77
C PHE A 238 -13.30 -10.04 21.54
N GLY A 239 -13.59 -11.21 20.98
CA GLY A 239 -13.12 -12.47 21.50
C GLY A 239 -11.65 -12.67 21.19
N GLY A 240 -11.10 -13.72 21.63
CA GLY A 240 -9.71 -14.08 21.36
C GLY A 240 -9.29 -15.11 22.37
N ILE A 241 -8.49 -16.06 21.92
CA ILE A 241 -7.86 -17.06 22.76
C ILE A 241 -7.00 -16.32 23.78
N GLY A 242 -7.20 -16.61 25.05
CA GLY A 242 -6.58 -15.93 26.17
C GLY A 242 -5.07 -15.80 26.01
N SER A 243 -4.62 -14.59 25.81
CA SER A 243 -3.22 -14.22 25.98
C SER A 243 -3.15 -13.16 27.07
N LYS A 244 -2.18 -13.24 27.94
CA LYS A 244 -1.91 -12.21 28.96
C LYS A 244 -1.68 -10.82 28.36
N TYR A 245 -1.45 -10.72 27.06
CA TYR A 245 -1.22 -9.48 26.33
C TYR A 245 -2.52 -8.90 25.72
N HIS A 246 -3.60 -9.63 25.70
CA HIS A 246 -4.87 -9.12 25.19
C HIS A 246 -5.49 -8.17 26.22
N ARG A 247 -6.14 -7.11 25.73
CA ARG A 247 -6.92 -6.23 26.62
C ARG A 247 -8.00 -7.02 27.32
N PRO A 248 -8.31 -6.68 28.59
CA PRO A 248 -9.53 -7.16 29.23
C PRO A 248 -10.73 -6.82 28.35
N TYR A 249 -11.70 -7.66 28.38
CA TYR A 249 -12.88 -7.54 27.57
C TYR A 249 -13.70 -6.30 27.94
N GLY A 250 -14.08 -5.46 26.95
CA GLY A 250 -14.84 -4.24 27.22
C GLY A 250 -14.11 -3.29 28.16
N SER A 251 -12.80 -3.10 27.96
CA SER A 251 -11.97 -2.27 28.83
C SER A 251 -12.27 -0.78 28.75
N GLY A 252 -13.08 -0.34 27.76
CA GLY A 252 -13.27 1.06 27.42
C GLY A 252 -12.06 1.73 26.74
N LYS A 253 -11.06 0.92 26.39
CA LYS A 253 -9.82 1.35 25.72
C LYS A 253 -9.73 0.87 24.27
N GLU A 254 -10.77 0.23 23.78
CA GLU A 254 -10.90 -0.19 22.40
C GLU A 254 -11.17 1.03 21.54
N GLU A 255 -10.12 1.48 20.89
CA GLU A 255 -10.10 2.66 20.05
C GLU A 255 -10.37 2.32 18.59
N TYR A 256 -11.20 3.10 17.92
CA TYR A 256 -11.56 2.93 16.53
C TYR A 256 -11.87 4.27 15.85
N TYR A 257 -11.93 4.25 14.55
CA TYR A 257 -12.43 5.33 13.71
C TYR A 257 -13.23 4.75 12.55
N VAL A 258 -14.03 5.60 11.92
CA VAL A 258 -14.91 5.20 10.83
C VAL A 258 -14.38 5.79 9.55
N GLU A 259 -14.45 5.06 8.44
CA GLU A 259 -13.90 5.47 7.16
C GLU A 259 -14.86 5.16 6.00
N ASN A 260 -14.61 5.80 4.87
CA ASN A 260 -15.33 5.60 3.63
C ASN A 260 -16.82 5.98 3.73
N LEU A 261 -17.08 7.16 4.22
CA LEU A 261 -18.41 7.72 4.48
C LEU A 261 -18.66 8.97 3.66
N LEU A 262 -19.74 9.00 2.90
CA LEU A 262 -20.19 10.22 2.21
C LEU A 262 -20.60 11.31 3.21
N GLU A 263 -21.19 10.91 4.32
CA GLU A 263 -21.67 11.77 5.41
C GLU A 263 -20.53 12.50 6.13
N GLU A 264 -19.31 11.98 6.05
CA GLU A 264 -18.12 12.51 6.73
C GLU A 264 -17.09 13.09 5.74
N ILE A 265 -17.49 13.40 4.53
CA ILE A 265 -16.67 14.22 3.63
C ILE A 265 -16.86 15.68 4.02
N ASP A 266 -16.02 16.18 4.93
CA ASP A 266 -16.18 17.51 5.53
C ASP A 266 -15.00 18.46 5.31
N HIS A 267 -13.89 17.95 4.73
CA HIS A 267 -12.70 18.73 4.39
C HIS A 267 -12.30 18.60 2.91
N PRO A 268 -11.72 19.65 2.30
CA PRO A 268 -11.16 19.56 0.96
C PRO A 268 -10.13 18.43 0.82
N GLY A 269 -10.24 17.65 -0.25
CA GLY A 269 -9.40 16.49 -0.53
C GLY A 269 -9.95 15.17 -0.02
N GLU A 270 -10.96 15.16 0.83
CA GLU A 270 -11.59 13.91 1.29
C GLU A 270 -12.47 13.29 0.22
N TRP A 271 -12.50 11.96 0.24
CA TRP A 271 -13.23 11.16 -0.74
C TRP A 271 -13.73 9.85 -0.15
N CYS A 272 -14.71 9.24 -0.81
CA CYS A 272 -15.18 7.89 -0.51
C CYS A 272 -15.64 7.15 -1.77
N ILE A 273 -15.86 5.85 -1.65
CA ILE A 273 -16.52 5.01 -2.67
C ILE A 273 -17.79 4.40 -2.07
N ASP A 274 -18.89 4.59 -2.77
CA ASP A 274 -20.12 3.85 -2.53
C ASP A 274 -20.07 2.54 -3.33
N PHE A 275 -19.94 1.42 -2.64
CA PHE A 275 -19.81 0.10 -3.28
C PHE A 275 -21.08 -0.38 -3.96
N THR A 276 -22.24 0.11 -3.53
CA THR A 276 -23.53 -0.27 -4.13
C THR A 276 -23.72 0.36 -5.50
N THR A 277 -23.34 1.62 -5.63
CA THR A 277 -23.48 2.38 -6.88
C THR A 277 -22.21 2.43 -7.71
N GLN A 278 -21.08 1.94 -7.21
CA GLN A 278 -19.75 2.04 -7.83
C GLN A 278 -19.34 3.47 -8.13
N LYS A 279 -19.81 4.42 -7.33
CA LYS A 279 -19.47 5.84 -7.47
C LYS A 279 -18.42 6.25 -6.46
N LEU A 280 -17.47 7.04 -6.92
CA LEU A 280 -16.53 7.75 -6.08
C LEU A 280 -17.02 9.18 -5.91
N TYR A 281 -16.96 9.68 -4.68
CA TYR A 281 -17.28 11.05 -4.31
C TYR A 281 -16.02 11.74 -3.79
N LEU A 282 -15.82 12.97 -4.21
CA LEU A 282 -14.65 13.79 -3.85
C LEU A 282 -15.09 15.20 -3.46
N PHE A 283 -14.63 15.69 -2.32
CA PHE A 283 -14.58 17.11 -2.04
C PHE A 283 -13.28 17.66 -2.63
N PRO A 284 -13.32 18.40 -3.76
CA PRO A 284 -12.09 18.83 -4.42
C PRO A 284 -11.14 19.58 -3.47
N PRO A 285 -9.83 19.37 -3.56
CA PRO A 285 -8.85 20.20 -2.88
C PRO A 285 -8.99 21.69 -3.22
N GLU A 286 -8.44 22.57 -2.39
CA GLU A 286 -8.34 23.99 -2.72
C GLU A 286 -7.54 24.18 -4.02
N HIS A 287 -7.98 25.12 -4.85
CA HIS A 287 -7.36 25.41 -6.17
C HIS A 287 -7.26 24.18 -7.08
N PHE A 288 -8.33 23.37 -7.10
CA PHE A 288 -8.37 22.08 -7.78
C PHE A 288 -8.07 22.18 -9.29
N ASP A 289 -7.08 21.41 -9.74
CA ASP A 289 -6.76 21.18 -11.15
C ASP A 289 -6.93 19.70 -11.47
N GLU A 290 -7.90 19.35 -12.29
CA GLU A 290 -8.18 17.97 -12.69
C GLU A 290 -6.99 17.27 -13.38
N ASN A 291 -6.06 18.03 -13.97
CA ASN A 291 -4.87 17.45 -14.60
C ASN A 291 -3.93 16.78 -13.58
N LEU A 292 -4.03 17.15 -12.32
CA LEU A 292 -3.19 16.65 -11.24
C LEU A 292 -3.84 15.47 -10.48
N LEU A 293 -5.10 15.11 -10.85
CA LEU A 293 -5.83 14.04 -10.19
C LEU A 293 -5.69 12.72 -10.94
N SER A 294 -5.37 11.67 -10.22
CA SER A 294 -5.30 10.31 -10.73
C SER A 294 -5.76 9.28 -9.70
N ILE A 295 -6.03 8.06 -10.16
CA ILE A 295 -6.43 6.92 -9.31
C ILE A 295 -5.53 5.74 -9.56
N VAL A 296 -5.13 5.05 -8.49
CA VAL A 296 -4.43 3.76 -8.55
C VAL A 296 -5.38 2.62 -8.18
N SER A 297 -5.39 1.58 -8.99
CA SER A 297 -6.25 0.40 -8.79
C SER A 297 -5.57 -0.92 -9.16
N ASP A 298 -4.39 -0.88 -9.80
CA ASP A 298 -3.66 -2.08 -10.21
C ASP A 298 -2.80 -2.59 -9.05
N THR A 299 -2.87 -3.90 -8.82
CA THR A 299 -2.15 -4.60 -7.73
C THR A 299 -1.03 -5.51 -8.22
N THR A 300 -0.83 -5.63 -9.55
CA THR A 300 0.28 -6.44 -10.09
C THR A 300 1.61 -5.76 -9.82
N PRO A 301 2.68 -6.47 -9.43
CA PRO A 301 3.97 -5.84 -9.13
C PRO A 301 4.51 -5.02 -10.30
N LEU A 302 5.17 -3.89 -10.03
CA LEU A 302 5.77 -3.06 -11.09
C LEU A 302 6.87 -3.81 -11.85
N ILE A 303 7.78 -4.45 -11.11
CA ILE A 303 8.87 -5.23 -11.71
C ILE A 303 9.03 -6.57 -10.99
N ASN A 304 9.17 -7.64 -11.78
CA ASN A 304 9.55 -8.96 -11.29
C ASN A 304 10.94 -9.35 -11.81
N ILE A 305 11.86 -9.67 -10.91
CA ILE A 305 13.18 -10.24 -11.20
C ILE A 305 13.21 -11.66 -10.68
N ILE A 306 13.08 -12.65 -11.56
CA ILE A 306 12.90 -14.04 -11.16
C ILE A 306 13.99 -14.92 -11.77
N ASN A 307 14.64 -15.75 -10.93
CA ASN A 307 15.67 -16.71 -11.35
C ASN A 307 16.78 -16.08 -12.22
N SER A 308 17.14 -14.84 -11.95
CA SER A 308 18.03 -14.00 -12.78
C SER A 308 19.29 -13.62 -12.01
N ASN A 309 20.36 -13.26 -12.73
CA ASN A 309 21.64 -12.88 -12.12
C ASN A 309 22.08 -11.51 -12.62
N HIS A 310 22.81 -10.76 -11.79
CA HIS A 310 23.49 -9.52 -12.14
C HIS A 310 22.56 -8.44 -12.76
N ILE A 311 21.32 -8.36 -12.26
CA ILE A 311 20.39 -7.32 -12.70
C ILE A 311 20.65 -6.06 -11.89
N LYS A 312 20.87 -4.93 -12.59
CA LYS A 312 21.03 -3.63 -11.95
C LYS A 312 19.90 -2.69 -12.37
N ILE A 313 19.24 -2.07 -11.40
CA ILE A 313 18.25 -1.02 -11.61
C ILE A 313 18.75 0.22 -10.89
N GLU A 314 18.97 1.29 -11.62
CA GLU A 314 19.60 2.49 -11.10
C GLU A 314 18.86 3.77 -11.51
N ASN A 315 18.75 4.73 -10.57
CA ASN A 315 18.24 6.09 -10.82
C ASN A 315 16.80 6.14 -11.38
N ILE A 316 15.92 5.26 -10.93
CA ILE A 316 14.52 5.19 -11.38
C ILE A 316 13.62 5.54 -10.20
N SER A 317 12.55 6.29 -10.46
CA SER A 317 11.48 6.56 -9.51
C SER A 317 10.29 5.64 -9.78
N PHE A 318 9.93 4.82 -8.81
CA PHE A 318 8.72 3.99 -8.79
C PHE A 318 7.64 4.76 -8.04
N LYS A 319 6.51 5.02 -8.68
CA LYS A 319 5.49 5.90 -8.11
C LYS A 319 4.07 5.41 -8.35
N ASN A 320 3.19 5.83 -7.44
CA ASN A 320 1.74 5.77 -7.64
C ASN A 320 1.26 4.38 -8.04
N HIS A 321 1.35 3.43 -7.12
CA HIS A 321 0.99 2.05 -7.37
C HIS A 321 0.32 1.41 -6.17
N LEU A 322 -0.77 0.67 -6.41
CA LEU A 322 -1.54 0.03 -5.33
C LEU A 322 -0.91 -1.27 -4.84
N GLY A 323 -0.24 -2.01 -5.73
CA GLY A 323 0.43 -3.28 -5.41
C GLY A 323 1.87 -3.12 -4.93
N ASP A 324 2.62 -4.22 -5.03
CA ASP A 324 4.03 -4.25 -4.65
C ASP A 324 4.91 -3.59 -5.73
N GLY A 325 6.00 -2.99 -5.31
CA GLY A 325 6.92 -2.32 -6.22
C GLY A 325 7.81 -3.29 -6.98
N VAL A 326 8.94 -3.67 -6.43
CA VAL A 326 9.93 -4.57 -7.06
C VAL A 326 10.01 -5.89 -6.31
N ILE A 327 9.83 -7.01 -7.02
CA ILE A 327 10.00 -8.36 -6.47
C ILE A 327 11.26 -9.00 -7.04
N ILE A 328 12.16 -9.44 -6.17
CA ILE A 328 13.38 -10.19 -6.49
C ILE A 328 13.24 -11.60 -5.92
N LYS A 329 13.04 -12.60 -6.79
CA LYS A 329 12.83 -13.97 -6.37
C LYS A 329 13.90 -14.91 -6.93
N ASN A 330 14.58 -15.64 -6.04
CA ASN A 330 15.64 -16.58 -6.41
C ASN A 330 16.70 -15.98 -7.35
N ALA A 331 17.02 -14.70 -7.19
CA ALA A 331 17.98 -13.99 -8.03
C ALA A 331 19.29 -13.73 -7.27
N THR A 332 20.37 -13.60 -8.01
CA THR A 332 21.72 -13.50 -7.42
C THR A 332 22.44 -12.27 -7.94
N GLU A 333 23.13 -11.56 -7.02
CA GLU A 333 23.96 -10.37 -7.35
C GLU A 333 23.18 -9.25 -8.06
N CYS A 334 21.92 -9.06 -7.69
CA CYS A 334 21.13 -7.93 -8.18
C CYS A 334 21.38 -6.69 -7.34
N LEU A 335 21.31 -5.53 -7.98
CA LEU A 335 21.49 -4.22 -7.36
C LEU A 335 20.29 -3.32 -7.67
N ILE A 336 19.68 -2.75 -6.64
CA ILE A 336 18.72 -1.65 -6.76
C ILE A 336 19.37 -0.45 -6.09
N ALA A 337 19.70 0.61 -6.83
CA ALA A 337 20.46 1.71 -6.29
C ALA A 337 20.03 3.09 -6.82
N GLY A 338 20.07 4.11 -5.94
CA GLY A 338 19.73 5.48 -6.30
C GLY A 338 18.28 5.66 -6.77
N CYS A 339 17.38 4.74 -6.38
CA CYS A 339 15.98 4.74 -6.77
C CYS A 339 15.12 5.43 -5.71
N ASN A 340 13.97 5.96 -6.16
CA ASN A 340 12.94 6.51 -5.27
C ASN A 340 11.69 5.64 -5.36
N PHE A 341 11.13 5.28 -4.22
CA PHE A 341 9.84 4.59 -4.08
C PHE A 341 8.89 5.54 -3.38
N LYS A 342 7.87 6.02 -4.08
CA LYS A 342 6.87 6.94 -3.50
C LYS A 342 5.46 6.52 -3.85
N ASN A 343 4.55 6.51 -2.87
CA ASN A 343 3.16 6.08 -3.04
C ASN A 343 3.07 4.64 -3.58
N ILE A 344 3.90 3.74 -3.08
CA ILE A 344 3.77 2.30 -3.30
C ILE A 344 2.97 1.72 -2.14
N LEU A 345 1.73 1.31 -2.40
CA LEU A 345 0.76 1.01 -1.34
C LEU A 345 0.77 -0.45 -0.89
N GLY A 346 1.49 -1.32 -1.61
CA GLY A 346 1.96 -2.63 -1.17
C GLY A 346 3.29 -2.56 -0.43
N ASP A 347 4.10 -3.62 -0.53
CA ASP A 347 5.51 -3.62 -0.12
C ASP A 347 6.36 -3.00 -1.24
N ALA A 348 7.23 -2.05 -0.90
CA ALA A 348 7.96 -1.35 -1.95
C ALA A 348 9.02 -2.23 -2.62
N LEU A 349 9.67 -3.13 -1.87
CA LEU A 349 10.67 -4.05 -2.40
C LEU A 349 10.66 -5.36 -1.61
N ILE A 350 10.61 -6.49 -2.32
CA ILE A 350 10.57 -7.82 -1.74
C ILE A 350 11.74 -8.65 -2.28
N ILE A 351 12.53 -9.26 -1.39
CA ILE A 351 13.58 -10.22 -1.75
C ILE A 351 13.20 -11.58 -1.16
N GLN A 352 13.02 -12.58 -2.02
CA GLN A 352 12.69 -13.95 -1.63
C GLN A 352 13.76 -14.92 -2.13
N GLY A 353 14.61 -15.38 -1.24
CA GLY A 353 15.72 -16.29 -1.57
C GLY A 353 16.82 -15.62 -2.42
N GLY A 354 17.60 -16.42 -3.12
CA GLY A 354 18.77 -15.96 -3.87
C GLY A 354 19.96 -15.60 -2.98
N LYS A 355 20.95 -14.90 -3.55
CA LYS A 355 22.20 -14.55 -2.85
C LYS A 355 22.74 -13.20 -3.27
N GLN A 356 23.44 -12.52 -2.38
CA GLN A 356 24.26 -11.33 -2.66
C GLN A 356 23.51 -10.17 -3.34
N ASN A 357 22.20 -10.06 -3.13
CA ASN A 357 21.43 -8.92 -3.62
C ASN A 357 21.70 -7.70 -2.73
N ARG A 358 21.78 -6.53 -3.35
CA ARG A 358 22.11 -5.25 -2.70
C ARG A 358 21.03 -4.22 -2.96
N ILE A 359 20.54 -3.61 -1.87
CA ILE A 359 19.58 -2.50 -1.91
C ILE A 359 20.27 -1.30 -1.26
N GLN A 360 20.66 -0.32 -2.08
CA GLN A 360 21.63 0.68 -1.68
C GLN A 360 21.24 2.08 -2.10
N SER A 361 21.33 3.05 -1.19
CA SER A 361 21.13 4.48 -1.49
C SER A 361 19.77 4.80 -2.14
N ASN A 362 18.69 4.15 -1.68
CA ASN A 362 17.33 4.39 -2.16
C ASN A 362 16.53 5.21 -1.14
N ASN A 363 15.52 5.93 -1.63
CA ASN A 363 14.54 6.64 -0.81
C ASN A 363 13.19 5.93 -0.86
N PHE A 364 12.57 5.73 0.31
CA PHE A 364 11.24 5.16 0.46
C PHE A 364 10.36 6.15 1.19
N GLU A 365 9.29 6.60 0.56
CA GLU A 365 8.38 7.62 1.08
C GLU A 365 6.92 7.27 0.77
N TYR A 366 6.03 7.38 1.75
CA TYR A 366 4.61 7.03 1.64
C TYR A 366 4.38 5.60 1.14
N ILE A 367 4.94 4.65 1.87
CA ILE A 367 4.78 3.22 1.58
C ILE A 367 3.60 2.67 2.38
N GLY A 368 2.69 1.99 1.68
CA GLY A 368 1.46 1.47 2.31
C GLY A 368 1.73 0.38 3.33
N ARG A 369 2.77 -0.42 3.10
CA ARG A 369 3.17 -1.54 3.96
C ARG A 369 4.66 -1.46 4.33
N THR A 370 5.43 -2.51 4.09
CA THR A 370 6.86 -2.59 4.38
C THR A 370 7.69 -1.97 3.27
N CYS A 371 8.73 -1.20 3.59
CA CYS A 371 9.61 -0.69 2.55
C CYS A 371 10.46 -1.81 1.93
N ILE A 372 11.08 -2.67 2.74
CA ILE A 372 11.89 -3.79 2.25
C ILE A 372 11.55 -5.05 3.06
N GLU A 373 10.96 -6.06 2.43
CA GLU A 373 10.87 -7.40 2.97
C GLU A 373 11.99 -8.26 2.38
N VAL A 374 12.79 -8.92 3.22
CA VAL A 374 13.94 -9.70 2.75
C VAL A 374 14.05 -11.04 3.45
N SER A 375 14.16 -12.09 2.65
CA SER A 375 14.41 -13.45 3.10
C SER A 375 15.45 -14.12 2.23
N GLY A 376 16.17 -15.09 2.80
CA GLY A 376 17.19 -15.85 2.09
C GLY A 376 18.12 -16.59 3.03
N GLY A 377 18.94 -17.44 2.45
CA GLY A 377 19.83 -18.36 3.16
C GLY A 377 19.13 -19.64 3.58
N ASP A 378 19.88 -20.51 4.20
CA ASP A 378 19.39 -21.79 4.75
C ASP A 378 19.68 -21.83 6.25
N ARG A 379 18.63 -21.72 7.05
CA ARG A 379 18.75 -21.71 8.50
C ARG A 379 19.18 -23.06 9.08
N LYS A 380 18.72 -24.14 8.45
CA LYS A 380 19.02 -25.48 8.92
C LYS A 380 20.51 -25.81 8.76
N ASN A 381 21.09 -25.40 7.64
CA ASN A 381 22.50 -25.67 7.31
C ASN A 381 23.39 -24.43 7.56
N LEU A 382 22.86 -23.35 8.11
CA LEU A 382 23.54 -22.07 8.40
C LEU A 382 24.24 -21.47 7.17
N ILE A 383 23.63 -21.63 5.99
CA ILE A 383 24.16 -21.06 4.75
C ILE A 383 23.67 -19.61 4.58
N ALA A 384 24.60 -18.68 4.59
CA ALA A 384 24.31 -17.25 4.48
C ALA A 384 23.91 -16.84 3.04
N CYS A 385 22.84 -16.04 2.91
CA CYS A 385 22.46 -15.44 1.62
C CYS A 385 23.32 -14.21 1.25
N LYS A 386 23.94 -13.56 2.22
CA LYS A 386 24.79 -12.36 2.03
C LYS A 386 24.08 -11.20 1.35
N HIS A 387 22.78 -10.99 1.62
CA HIS A 387 22.08 -9.80 1.18
C HIS A 387 22.55 -8.58 1.97
N LEU A 388 22.58 -7.41 1.30
CA LEU A 388 23.02 -6.15 1.89
C LEU A 388 21.98 -5.06 1.66
N ILE A 389 21.51 -4.44 2.76
CA ILE A 389 20.60 -3.30 2.76
C ILE A 389 21.34 -2.15 3.45
N GLU A 390 21.79 -1.16 2.67
CA GLU A 390 22.62 -0.10 3.23
C GLU A 390 22.34 1.29 2.64
N ASN A 391 22.53 2.29 3.47
CA ASN A 391 22.45 3.70 3.09
C ASN A 391 21.09 4.08 2.44
N ASN A 392 19.99 3.46 2.88
CA ASN A 392 18.65 3.83 2.42
C ASN A 392 18.00 4.79 3.41
N TYR A 393 17.11 5.63 2.89
CA TYR A 393 16.29 6.54 3.68
C TYR A 393 14.83 6.09 3.67
N PHE A 394 14.21 5.99 4.86
CA PHE A 394 12.84 5.53 5.05
C PHE A 394 12.02 6.59 5.79
N THR A 395 10.90 6.97 5.20
CA THR A 395 9.96 7.87 5.86
C THR A 395 8.53 7.53 5.46
N ARG A 396 7.59 7.65 6.40
CA ARG A 396 6.16 7.44 6.15
C ARG A 396 5.85 6.10 5.50
N PHE A 397 6.04 5.04 6.24
CA PHE A 397 5.70 3.67 5.86
C PHE A 397 4.63 3.10 6.80
N GLY A 398 3.98 1.99 6.39
CA GLY A 398 2.85 1.43 7.12
C GLY A 398 1.59 2.31 7.03
N GLU A 399 1.44 3.09 5.96
CA GLU A 399 0.34 4.06 5.81
C GLU A 399 -1.03 3.37 5.60
N ILE A 400 -1.03 2.18 5.00
CA ILE A 400 -2.24 1.35 4.80
C ILE A 400 -2.32 0.24 5.84
N GLN A 401 -1.25 -0.53 5.99
CA GLN A 401 -1.12 -1.56 7.01
C GLN A 401 -0.26 -1.05 8.16
N ARG A 402 -0.90 -0.69 9.27
CA ARG A 402 -0.20 -0.09 10.43
C ARG A 402 0.50 -1.10 11.34
N SER A 403 0.16 -2.37 11.23
CA SER A 403 0.69 -3.43 12.09
C SER A 403 1.63 -4.34 11.31
N TYR A 404 2.77 -4.69 11.90
CA TYR A 404 3.78 -5.57 11.29
C TYR A 404 4.34 -5.10 9.95
N ALA A 405 4.38 -3.81 9.71
CA ALA A 405 4.89 -3.17 8.50
C ALA A 405 6.10 -2.27 8.81
N PRO A 406 7.27 -2.83 9.18
CA PRO A 406 8.47 -2.05 9.48
C PRO A 406 9.15 -1.54 8.21
N ALA A 407 10.11 -0.61 8.35
CA ALA A 407 10.95 -0.17 7.24
C ALA A 407 11.71 -1.35 6.60
N VAL A 408 12.30 -2.22 7.42
CA VAL A 408 12.98 -3.45 6.97
C VAL A 408 12.45 -4.63 7.76
N LYS A 409 11.90 -5.61 7.05
CA LYS A 409 11.35 -6.86 7.61
C LYS A 409 12.24 -8.03 7.21
N LEU A 410 12.80 -8.73 8.20
CA LEU A 410 13.68 -9.88 7.99
C LEU A 410 12.88 -11.18 8.10
N GLY A 411 12.93 -12.00 7.04
CA GLY A 411 12.23 -13.28 6.95
C GLY A 411 10.74 -13.15 6.65
N THR A 412 10.12 -14.27 6.33
CA THR A 412 8.68 -14.37 6.12
C THR A 412 7.96 -14.58 7.44
N PHE A 413 7.02 -13.70 7.76
CA PHE A 413 6.16 -13.88 8.92
C PHE A 413 4.98 -14.77 8.52
N THR A 414 5.08 -16.07 8.72
CA THR A 414 3.92 -16.94 8.67
C THR A 414 3.12 -16.79 9.97
N THR A 415 1.82 -16.62 9.82
CA THR A 415 0.86 -16.45 10.91
C THR A 415 1.02 -17.49 12.01
N GLY A 416 1.56 -17.07 13.15
CA GLY A 416 1.71 -17.93 14.32
C GLY A 416 3.06 -17.73 14.99
N ILE A 417 2.99 -17.62 16.28
CA ILE A 417 4.08 -17.42 17.20
C ILE A 417 5.25 -18.37 16.88
N GLY A 418 6.29 -17.86 16.24
CA GLY A 418 7.52 -18.58 16.04
C GLY A 418 8.11 -18.44 14.65
N ILE A 419 9.38 -18.13 14.59
CA ILE A 419 10.22 -18.15 13.39
C ILE A 419 10.41 -19.60 12.96
N LYS A 420 9.34 -20.29 12.53
CA LYS A 420 9.47 -21.70 12.14
C LYS A 420 9.98 -21.89 10.71
N GLU A 421 9.85 -20.87 9.84
CA GLU A 421 10.21 -20.99 8.42
C GLU A 421 10.86 -19.73 7.84
N GLY A 422 11.17 -18.74 8.67
CA GLY A 422 11.81 -17.52 8.20
C GLY A 422 13.27 -17.74 7.87
N ASN A 423 13.58 -17.94 6.60
CA ASN A 423 14.96 -17.93 6.14
C ASN A 423 15.44 -16.48 6.09
N ALA A 424 16.20 -16.09 7.09
CA ALA A 424 16.87 -14.79 7.17
C ALA A 424 18.27 -15.02 7.74
N VAL A 425 19.15 -15.62 6.95
CA VAL A 425 20.50 -15.99 7.35
C VAL A 425 21.54 -15.23 6.57
N GLY A 426 22.36 -14.46 7.28
CA GLY A 426 23.47 -13.70 6.70
C GLY A 426 22.98 -12.48 5.89
N ILE A 427 21.99 -11.77 6.41
CA ILE A 427 21.53 -10.47 5.89
C ILE A 427 22.22 -9.37 6.70
N THR A 428 22.81 -8.41 6.02
CA THR A 428 23.40 -7.22 6.63
C THR A 428 22.51 -6.00 6.39
N VAL A 429 22.12 -5.33 7.47
CA VAL A 429 21.37 -4.06 7.43
C VAL A 429 22.20 -3.01 8.15
N ARG A 430 22.63 -1.94 7.46
CA ARG A 430 23.49 -0.93 8.06
C ARG A 430 23.35 0.45 7.40
N HIS A 431 23.70 1.49 8.14
CA HIS A 431 23.77 2.88 7.67
C HIS A 431 22.45 3.38 7.06
N ASN A 432 21.31 2.82 7.44
CA ASN A 432 19.99 3.29 6.99
C ASN A 432 19.46 4.35 7.97
N MET A 433 18.63 5.27 7.48
CA MET A 433 18.03 6.35 8.23
C MET A 433 16.50 6.31 8.12
#